data_23afc5ed41bbb4322ff597a560675a93
#
_entry.id   23afc5ed41bbb4322ff597a560675a93
#
_cell.length_a   1.000
_cell.length_b   1.000
_cell.length_c   1.000
_cell.angle_alpha   90.00
_cell.angle_beta   90.00
_cell.angle_gamma   90.00
#
_symmetry.space_group_name_H-M   'P 1'
#
loop_
_entity.id
_entity.type
_entity.pdbx_description
1 polymer ?
#
loop_
_entity_poly.entity_id
_entity_poly.type
_entity_poly.pdbx_seq_one_letter_code
_entity_poly.pdbx_strand_id
1 'polypeptide(L)'
;LEALAMTSTTLAALILARTKDRHQEASQFQGWWGDGDPPRIDVYIATYNEDRDILVRTIAGAQATMYPNARIFVIDDGNRRWLRALCAEKGVGYITRSRNMHAKAGNINNAFAQRLRAPDAPDFIAILDADFVPHRRFLDRAVSLFHAPKVALVQTPHHFFNPAPIQHNLGVTDV
;
A
#
# COMPACT_ATOMS: atom_id res chain seq x y z
N LEU A 1 12.25 17.00 29.15
CA LEU A 1 11.33 16.12 28.39
C LEU A 1 10.26 16.93 27.67
N GLU A 2 9.55 17.84 28.36
CA GLU A 2 8.46 18.65 27.76
C GLU A 2 8.95 19.54 26.61
N ALA A 3 10.09 20.22 26.74
CA ALA A 3 10.66 21.05 25.68
C ALA A 3 10.97 20.22 24.41
N LEU A 4 11.50 19.01 24.56
CA LEU A 4 11.75 18.09 23.44
C LEU A 4 10.45 17.63 22.79
N ALA A 5 9.43 17.32 23.58
CA ALA A 5 8.11 16.93 23.07
C ALA A 5 7.47 18.07 22.29
N MET A 6 7.48 19.29 22.85
CA MET A 6 6.96 20.49 22.16
C MET A 6 7.71 20.78 20.85
N THR A 7 9.04 20.70 20.87
CA THR A 7 9.86 20.90 19.66
C THR A 7 9.52 19.87 18.59
N SER A 8 9.41 18.59 18.97
CA SER A 8 9.05 17.50 18.07
C SER A 8 7.65 17.69 17.46
N THR A 9 6.67 18.05 18.31
CA THR A 9 5.29 18.30 17.85
C THR A 9 5.21 19.52 16.93
N THR A 10 5.93 20.60 17.26
CA THR A 10 5.98 21.80 16.42
C THR A 10 6.62 21.50 15.06
N LEU A 11 7.71 20.74 15.05
CA LEU A 11 8.36 20.34 13.82
C LEU A 11 7.46 19.43 12.95
N ALA A 12 6.78 18.48 13.58
CA ALA A 12 5.79 17.63 12.89
C ALA A 12 4.64 18.47 12.30
N ALA A 13 4.11 19.43 13.05
CA ALA A 13 3.06 20.34 12.57
C ALA A 13 3.54 21.20 11.38
N LEU A 14 4.77 21.71 11.42
CA LEU A 14 5.36 22.47 10.31
C LEU A 14 5.58 21.60 9.05
N ILE A 15 5.96 20.35 9.22
CA ILE A 15 6.10 19.38 8.10
C ILE A 15 4.73 19.09 7.51
N LEU A 16 3.73 18.81 8.34
CA LEU A 16 2.37 18.50 7.89
C LEU A 16 1.68 19.73 7.24
N ALA A 17 1.96 20.94 7.70
CA ALA A 17 1.44 22.17 7.08
C ALA A 17 1.98 22.41 5.65
N ARG A 18 3.04 21.70 5.25
CA ARG A 18 3.62 21.77 3.90
C ARG A 18 3.13 20.67 2.97
N THR A 19 2.08 19.93 3.33
CA THR A 19 1.48 18.94 2.42
C THR A 19 0.99 19.63 1.16
N LYS A 20 1.38 19.07 0.00
CA LYS A 20 0.99 19.58 -1.31
C LYS A 20 -0.03 18.62 -1.91
N ASP A 21 -1.19 19.15 -2.27
CA ASP A 21 -2.12 18.40 -3.09
C ASP A 21 -1.54 18.15 -4.48
N ARG A 22 -1.39 16.88 -4.84
CA ARG A 22 -0.85 16.44 -6.13
C ARG A 22 -1.92 15.84 -7.05
N HIS A 23 -3.19 16.11 -6.75
CA HIS A 23 -4.30 15.56 -7.51
C HIS A 23 -4.24 15.93 -8.99
N GLN A 24 -3.99 17.20 -9.29
CA GLN A 24 -3.87 17.70 -10.68
C GLN A 24 -2.66 17.08 -11.37
N GLU A 25 -1.52 17.05 -10.71
CA GLU A 25 -0.28 16.44 -11.21
C GLU A 25 -0.49 14.97 -11.58
N ALA A 26 -1.11 14.18 -10.67
CA ALA A 26 -1.42 12.79 -10.94
C ALA A 26 -2.42 12.59 -12.10
N SER A 27 -3.30 13.55 -12.35
CA SER A 27 -4.20 13.51 -13.51
C SER A 27 -3.51 13.88 -14.81
N GLN A 28 -2.60 14.87 -14.76
CA GLN A 28 -1.86 15.36 -15.92
C GLN A 28 -0.89 14.31 -16.47
N PHE A 29 -0.25 13.55 -15.58
CA PHE A 29 0.78 12.58 -15.94
C PHE A 29 0.28 11.13 -15.95
N GLN A 30 -1.02 10.92 -16.01
CA GLN A 30 -1.59 9.59 -16.20
C GLN A 30 -1.11 9.02 -17.55
N GLY A 31 -0.57 7.79 -17.52
CA GLY A 31 -0.03 7.16 -18.74
C GLY A 31 1.30 7.77 -19.23
N TRP A 32 2.10 8.34 -18.34
CA TRP A 32 3.40 8.97 -18.66
C TRP A 32 4.39 8.05 -19.40
N TRP A 33 4.18 6.75 -19.37
CA TRP A 33 4.97 5.74 -20.10
C TRP A 33 4.68 5.71 -21.61
N GLY A 34 3.67 6.48 -22.10
CA GLY A 34 3.36 6.61 -23.53
C GLY A 34 2.72 5.34 -24.11
N ASP A 35 3.14 4.98 -25.32
CA ASP A 35 2.63 3.82 -26.06
C ASP A 35 3.22 2.47 -25.58
N GLY A 36 4.11 2.47 -24.60
CA GLY A 36 4.70 1.28 -24.02
C GLY A 36 3.75 0.58 -23.05
N ASP A 37 4.18 -0.59 -22.56
CA ASP A 37 3.45 -1.31 -21.53
C ASP A 37 3.44 -0.51 -20.22
N PRO A 38 2.30 -0.49 -19.50
CA PRO A 38 2.25 0.09 -18.16
C PRO A 38 3.27 -0.57 -17.24
N PRO A 39 3.97 0.19 -16.36
CA PRO A 39 4.89 -0.37 -15.40
C PRO A 39 4.30 -1.53 -14.59
N ARG A 40 5.08 -2.56 -14.34
CA ARG A 40 4.65 -3.71 -13.52
C ARG A 40 4.67 -3.35 -12.05
N ILE A 41 3.56 -3.61 -11.37
CA ILE A 41 3.42 -3.32 -9.94
C ILE A 41 3.14 -4.62 -9.19
N ASP A 42 3.99 -4.94 -8.20
CA ASP A 42 3.66 -5.96 -7.22
C ASP A 42 3.02 -5.30 -5.98
N VAL A 43 1.80 -5.70 -5.66
CA VAL A 43 1.05 -5.21 -4.50
C VAL A 43 1.24 -6.21 -3.36
N TYR A 44 1.88 -5.79 -2.27
CA TYR A 44 2.11 -6.61 -1.09
C TYR A 44 1.08 -6.29 0.00
N ILE A 45 0.28 -7.26 0.38
CA ILE A 45 -0.60 -7.20 1.55
C ILE A 45 0.14 -7.85 2.71
N ALA A 46 0.66 -7.03 3.62
CA ALA A 46 1.44 -7.49 4.75
C ALA A 46 0.53 -7.92 5.90
N THR A 47 0.68 -9.19 6.35
CA THR A 47 -0.18 -9.76 7.38
C THR A 47 0.61 -10.67 8.33
N TYR A 48 0.12 -10.77 9.59
CA TYR A 48 0.68 -11.66 10.61
C TYR A 48 -0.41 -12.48 11.31
N ASN A 49 -1.44 -11.83 11.84
CA ASN A 49 -2.46 -12.48 12.69
C ASN A 49 -3.89 -11.96 12.44
N GLU A 50 -4.08 -11.20 11.37
CA GLU A 50 -5.39 -10.62 11.05
C GLU A 50 -6.39 -11.72 10.67
N ASP A 51 -7.66 -11.46 10.99
CA ASP A 51 -8.78 -12.37 10.74
C ASP A 51 -9.05 -12.56 9.24
N ARG A 52 -9.66 -13.70 8.92
CA ARG A 52 -9.98 -14.09 7.55
C ARG A 52 -10.83 -13.04 6.83
N ASP A 53 -11.85 -12.50 7.49
CA ASP A 53 -12.79 -11.56 6.88
C ASP A 53 -12.14 -10.22 6.52
N ILE A 54 -11.14 -9.81 7.29
CA ILE A 54 -10.33 -8.63 7.00
C ILE A 54 -9.55 -8.87 5.71
N LEU A 55 -8.82 -9.97 5.63
CA LEU A 55 -7.98 -10.31 4.50
C LEU A 55 -8.77 -10.56 3.22
N VAL A 56 -9.93 -11.20 3.30
CA VAL A 56 -10.83 -11.38 2.15
C VAL A 56 -11.23 -10.03 1.54
N ARG A 57 -11.58 -9.05 2.37
CA ARG A 57 -11.95 -7.69 1.91
C ARG A 57 -10.77 -6.97 1.29
N THR A 58 -9.60 -7.02 1.92
CA THR A 58 -8.39 -6.35 1.41
C THR A 58 -7.92 -6.98 0.09
N ILE A 59 -7.92 -8.31 -0.03
CA ILE A 59 -7.60 -9.00 -1.28
C ILE A 59 -8.59 -8.61 -2.38
N ALA A 60 -9.89 -8.63 -2.09
CA ALA A 60 -10.91 -8.25 -3.06
C ALA A 60 -10.77 -6.79 -3.50
N GLY A 61 -10.48 -5.88 -2.56
CA GLY A 61 -10.22 -4.48 -2.87
C GLY A 61 -8.97 -4.28 -3.73
N ALA A 62 -7.89 -4.99 -3.43
CA ALA A 62 -6.68 -4.96 -4.24
C ALA A 62 -6.92 -5.49 -5.66
N GLN A 63 -7.71 -6.57 -5.80
CA GLN A 63 -8.12 -7.12 -7.11
C GLN A 63 -9.03 -6.18 -7.90
N ALA A 64 -9.80 -5.34 -7.21
CA ALA A 64 -10.69 -4.36 -7.84
C ALA A 64 -9.96 -3.09 -8.32
N THR A 65 -8.65 -2.96 -8.10
CA THR A 65 -7.88 -1.81 -8.59
C THR A 65 -7.84 -1.80 -10.12
N MET A 66 -8.07 -0.61 -10.69
CA MET A 66 -8.14 -0.42 -12.15
C MET A 66 -6.74 -0.19 -12.75
N TYR A 67 -5.81 -1.10 -12.50
CA TYR A 67 -4.46 -1.00 -13.06
C TYR A 67 -4.11 -2.31 -13.79
N PRO A 68 -3.80 -2.25 -15.10
CA PRO A 68 -3.76 -3.46 -15.93
C PRO A 68 -2.57 -4.38 -15.62
N ASN A 69 -1.47 -3.86 -15.11
CA ASN A 69 -0.23 -4.60 -14.91
C ASN A 69 0.13 -4.72 -13.41
N ALA A 70 -0.90 -4.99 -12.57
CA ALA A 70 -0.74 -5.23 -11.15
C ALA A 70 -0.83 -6.73 -10.81
N ARG A 71 0.02 -7.18 -9.89
CA ARG A 71 -0.03 -8.52 -9.32
C ARG A 71 -0.08 -8.41 -7.80
N ILE A 72 -0.91 -9.22 -7.18
CA ILE A 72 -1.17 -9.15 -5.75
C ILE A 72 -0.49 -10.33 -5.07
N PHE A 73 0.22 -10.05 -3.99
CA PHE A 73 0.89 -11.02 -3.14
C PHE A 73 0.50 -10.77 -1.69
N VAL A 74 0.01 -11.79 -1.03
CA VAL A 74 -0.15 -11.80 0.42
C VAL A 74 1.17 -12.27 1.02
N ILE A 75 1.80 -11.43 1.85
CA ILE A 75 3.06 -11.71 2.51
C ILE A 75 2.78 -12.03 4.00
N ASP A 76 2.78 -13.32 4.33
CA ASP A 76 2.26 -13.84 5.61
C ASP A 76 3.37 -14.27 6.57
N ASP A 77 3.56 -13.51 7.63
CA ASP A 77 4.46 -13.87 8.74
C ASP A 77 3.87 -14.94 9.67
N GLY A 78 2.56 -15.20 9.59
CA GLY A 78 1.88 -16.24 10.36
C GLY A 78 2.00 -17.64 9.77
N ASN A 79 2.47 -17.78 8.53
CA ASN A 79 2.58 -19.04 7.80
C ASN A 79 1.31 -19.91 7.89
N ARG A 80 0.15 -19.29 7.63
CA ARG A 80 -1.18 -19.85 7.85
C ARG A 80 -1.65 -20.68 6.65
N ARG A 81 -1.94 -21.97 6.89
CA ARG A 81 -2.38 -22.89 5.82
C ARG A 81 -3.69 -22.45 5.17
N TRP A 82 -4.65 -21.97 5.97
CA TRP A 82 -5.93 -21.49 5.45
C TRP A 82 -5.75 -20.26 4.54
N LEU A 83 -4.80 -19.37 4.86
CA LEU A 83 -4.55 -18.18 4.06
C LEU A 83 -3.86 -18.52 2.75
N ARG A 84 -2.96 -19.50 2.74
CA ARG A 84 -2.39 -20.03 1.50
C ARG A 84 -3.47 -20.61 0.60
N ALA A 85 -4.43 -21.37 1.14
CA ALA A 85 -5.55 -21.91 0.37
C ALA A 85 -6.45 -20.80 -0.16
N LEU A 86 -6.75 -19.77 0.64
CA LEU A 86 -7.51 -18.61 0.22
C LEU A 86 -6.80 -17.85 -0.93
N CYS A 87 -5.49 -17.63 -0.84
CA CYS A 87 -4.73 -16.99 -1.92
C CYS A 87 -4.81 -17.78 -3.22
N ALA A 88 -4.68 -19.11 -3.16
CA ALA A 88 -4.85 -19.98 -4.33
C ALA A 88 -6.27 -19.89 -4.92
N GLU A 89 -7.30 -19.91 -4.07
CA GLU A 89 -8.71 -19.71 -4.50
C GLU A 89 -8.91 -18.36 -5.20
N LYS A 90 -8.31 -17.31 -4.69
CA LYS A 90 -8.44 -15.94 -5.23
C LYS A 90 -7.49 -15.65 -6.39
N GLY A 91 -6.60 -16.56 -6.75
CA GLY A 91 -5.61 -16.34 -7.80
C GLY A 91 -4.56 -15.28 -7.47
N VAL A 92 -4.24 -15.09 -6.19
CA VAL A 92 -3.19 -14.17 -5.72
C VAL A 92 -1.97 -14.93 -5.19
N GLY A 93 -0.79 -14.32 -5.29
CA GLY A 93 0.43 -14.90 -4.80
C GLY A 93 0.47 -15.01 -3.27
N TYR A 94 1.15 -16.02 -2.75
CA TYR A 94 1.36 -16.19 -1.32
C TYR A 94 2.85 -16.35 -1.04
N ILE A 95 3.40 -15.47 -0.22
CA ILE A 95 4.81 -15.49 0.18
C ILE A 95 4.88 -15.60 1.69
N THR A 96 5.75 -16.47 2.17
CA THR A 96 6.06 -16.63 3.59
C THR A 96 7.56 -16.81 3.77
N ARG A 97 8.02 -16.75 5.03
CA ARG A 97 9.43 -16.92 5.40
C ARG A 97 9.58 -17.84 6.62
N SER A 98 10.76 -18.40 6.78
CA SER A 98 11.03 -19.36 7.87
C SER A 98 11.27 -18.70 9.22
N ARG A 99 11.66 -17.43 9.26
CA ARG A 99 12.01 -16.68 10.48
C ARG A 99 11.43 -15.27 10.42
N ASN A 100 10.69 -14.87 11.46
CA ASN A 100 10.04 -13.55 11.55
C ASN A 100 10.97 -12.47 12.12
N MET A 101 12.20 -12.41 11.60
CA MET A 101 13.14 -11.37 12.02
C MET A 101 12.73 -10.01 11.44
N HIS A 102 12.89 -8.96 12.22
CA HIS A 102 12.59 -7.57 11.84
C HIS A 102 11.12 -7.30 11.49
N ALA A 103 10.19 -8.09 12.06
CA ALA A 103 8.75 -7.91 11.95
C ALA A 103 8.29 -7.59 10.50
N LYS A 104 7.37 -6.64 10.33
CA LYS A 104 6.80 -6.26 9.02
C LYS A 104 7.86 -5.85 7.99
N ALA A 105 8.87 -5.08 8.40
CA ALA A 105 9.94 -4.65 7.50
C ALA A 105 10.74 -5.83 6.94
N GLY A 106 11.05 -6.82 7.79
CA GLY A 106 11.71 -8.04 7.35
C GLY A 106 10.87 -8.90 6.41
N ASN A 107 9.53 -8.93 6.61
CA ASN A 107 8.61 -9.63 5.73
C ASN A 107 8.58 -8.99 4.33
N ILE A 108 8.44 -7.66 4.28
CA ILE A 108 8.50 -6.88 3.03
C ILE A 108 9.83 -7.10 2.31
N ASN A 109 10.96 -7.00 3.01
CA ASN A 109 12.28 -7.19 2.42
C ASN A 109 12.46 -8.62 1.88
N ASN A 110 11.92 -9.64 2.56
CA ASN A 110 11.95 -11.02 2.07
C ASN A 110 11.17 -11.17 0.75
N ALA A 111 9.95 -10.64 0.70
CA ALA A 111 9.13 -10.66 -0.51
C ALA A 111 9.80 -9.90 -1.66
N PHE A 112 10.34 -8.72 -1.37
CA PHE A 112 11.08 -7.91 -2.33
C PHE A 112 12.28 -8.66 -2.91
N ALA A 113 13.13 -9.25 -2.06
CA ALA A 113 14.30 -10.02 -2.51
C ALA A 113 13.93 -11.23 -3.38
N GLN A 114 12.79 -11.88 -3.11
CA GLN A 114 12.30 -12.98 -3.94
C GLN A 114 11.79 -12.47 -5.30
N ARG A 115 11.01 -11.40 -5.31
CA ARG A 115 10.38 -10.89 -6.51
C ARG A 115 11.36 -10.19 -7.47
N LEU A 116 12.39 -9.51 -6.94
CA LEU A 116 13.44 -8.92 -7.78
C LEU A 116 14.27 -9.94 -8.56
N ARG A 117 14.31 -11.19 -8.10
CA ARG A 117 15.04 -12.27 -8.78
C ARG A 117 14.17 -13.02 -9.79
N ALA A 118 12.88 -12.74 -9.82
CA ALA A 118 11.97 -13.38 -10.76
C ALA A 118 12.16 -12.80 -12.18
N PRO A 119 11.95 -13.59 -13.23
CA PRO A 119 12.06 -13.11 -14.63
C PRO A 119 11.10 -11.97 -14.95
N ASP A 120 10.02 -11.88 -14.18
CA ASP A 120 8.95 -10.90 -14.27
C ASP A 120 9.02 -9.88 -13.11
N ALA A 121 10.22 -9.49 -12.69
CA ALA A 121 10.42 -8.53 -11.60
C ALA A 121 9.57 -7.26 -11.78
N PRO A 122 9.01 -6.68 -10.70
CA PRO A 122 8.22 -5.47 -10.78
C PRO A 122 9.08 -4.23 -11.00
N ASP A 123 8.51 -3.20 -11.63
CA ASP A 123 9.11 -1.87 -11.73
C ASP A 123 8.82 -1.06 -10.46
N PHE A 124 7.66 -1.28 -9.84
CA PHE A 124 7.23 -0.65 -8.60
C PHE A 124 6.61 -1.65 -7.63
N ILE A 125 6.62 -1.28 -6.36
CA ILE A 125 5.96 -2.04 -5.29
C ILE A 125 4.97 -1.14 -4.58
N ALA A 126 3.75 -1.64 -4.39
CA ALA A 126 2.76 -1.03 -3.51
C ALA A 126 2.63 -1.87 -2.23
N ILE A 127 2.63 -1.23 -1.07
CA ILE A 127 2.51 -1.91 0.22
C ILE A 127 1.18 -1.51 0.85
N LEU A 128 0.36 -2.49 1.16
CA LEU A 128 -0.91 -2.34 1.86
C LEU A 128 -0.83 -3.03 3.22
N ASP A 129 -1.44 -2.41 4.22
CA ASP A 129 -1.76 -3.09 5.47
C ASP A 129 -2.93 -4.05 5.27
N ALA A 130 -2.99 -5.09 6.09
CA ALA A 130 -3.98 -6.14 5.95
C ALA A 130 -5.44 -5.66 6.10
N ASP A 131 -5.64 -4.54 6.79
CA ASP A 131 -6.93 -3.91 7.09
C ASP A 131 -7.26 -2.70 6.19
N PHE A 132 -6.42 -2.41 5.19
CA PHE A 132 -6.63 -1.31 4.26
C PHE A 132 -7.15 -1.78 2.91
N VAL A 133 -8.38 -1.39 2.57
CA VAL A 133 -8.98 -1.62 1.26
C VAL A 133 -8.63 -0.45 0.33
N PRO A 134 -7.82 -0.67 -0.72
CA PRO A 134 -7.40 0.41 -1.61
C PRO A 134 -8.59 0.91 -2.46
N HIS A 135 -8.60 2.22 -2.74
CA HIS A 135 -9.50 2.78 -3.73
C HIS A 135 -9.20 2.22 -5.13
N ARG A 136 -10.21 2.04 -5.97
CA ARG A 136 -10.06 1.44 -7.31
C ARG A 136 -9.00 2.12 -8.20
N ARG A 137 -8.82 3.43 -8.08
CA ARG A 137 -7.83 4.21 -8.83
C ARG A 137 -6.53 4.44 -8.07
N PHE A 138 -6.31 3.76 -6.96
CA PHE A 138 -5.13 3.97 -6.10
C PHE A 138 -3.82 3.80 -6.88
N LEU A 139 -3.62 2.65 -7.54
CA LEU A 139 -2.38 2.36 -8.27
C LEU A 139 -2.18 3.29 -9.45
N ASP A 140 -3.21 3.51 -10.25
CA ASP A 140 -3.19 4.41 -11.40
C ASP A 140 -2.75 5.83 -11.01
N ARG A 141 -3.30 6.34 -9.92
CA ARG A 141 -2.96 7.67 -9.44
C ARG A 141 -1.59 7.75 -8.77
N ALA A 142 -1.22 6.72 -8.02
CA ALA A 142 0.08 6.69 -7.36
C ALA A 142 1.22 6.58 -8.39
N VAL A 143 1.07 5.71 -9.40
CA VAL A 143 2.10 5.50 -10.43
C VAL A 143 2.31 6.74 -11.30
N SER A 144 1.26 7.53 -11.51
CA SER A 144 1.37 8.78 -12.29
C SER A 144 2.37 9.78 -11.70
N LEU A 145 2.60 9.73 -10.39
CA LEU A 145 3.56 10.62 -9.71
C LEU A 145 5.02 10.18 -9.88
N PHE A 146 5.28 8.99 -10.41
CA PHE A 146 6.62 8.54 -10.75
C PHE A 146 7.10 9.01 -12.14
N HIS A 147 6.32 9.84 -12.83
CA HIS A 147 6.80 10.52 -14.05
C HIS A 147 8.07 11.33 -13.80
N ALA A 148 8.25 11.85 -12.60
CA ALA A 148 9.43 12.61 -12.21
C ALA A 148 10.55 11.64 -11.75
N PRO A 149 11.73 11.66 -12.40
CA PRO A 149 12.78 10.65 -12.19
C PRO A 149 13.43 10.67 -10.81
N LYS A 150 13.17 11.70 -10.01
CA LYS A 150 13.67 11.84 -8.64
C LYS A 150 12.70 11.36 -7.57
N VAL A 151 11.51 10.91 -7.95
CA VAL A 151 10.52 10.38 -7.02
C VAL A 151 10.84 8.91 -6.74
N ALA A 152 11.20 8.61 -5.51
CA ALA A 152 11.48 7.24 -5.06
C ALA A 152 10.34 6.63 -4.22
N LEU A 153 9.48 7.46 -3.64
CA LEU A 153 8.37 7.05 -2.79
C LEU A 153 7.17 7.97 -2.99
N VAL A 154 6.00 7.35 -3.11
CA VAL A 154 4.70 8.04 -3.07
C VAL A 154 3.90 7.48 -1.90
N GLN A 155 3.48 8.36 -1.00
CA GLN A 155 2.61 8.02 0.11
C GLN A 155 1.27 8.72 -0.08
N THR A 156 0.19 7.95 0.03
CA THR A 156 -1.18 8.47 -0.05
C THR A 156 -1.77 8.63 1.34
N PRO A 157 -2.70 9.57 1.55
CA PRO A 157 -3.41 9.69 2.82
C PRO A 157 -4.29 8.46 3.05
N HIS A 158 -4.43 8.07 4.30
CA HIS A 158 -5.35 7.03 4.73
C HIS A 158 -6.69 7.67 5.09
N HIS A 159 -7.78 7.13 4.54
CA HIS A 159 -9.14 7.48 4.92
C HIS A 159 -9.74 6.34 5.73
N PHE A 160 -10.30 6.65 6.87
CA PHE A 160 -11.00 5.66 7.68
C PHE A 160 -12.37 5.37 7.04
N PHE A 161 -12.65 4.13 6.75
CA PHE A 161 -13.96 3.70 6.25
C PHE A 161 -15.06 3.89 7.31
N ASN A 162 -14.71 3.69 8.58
CA ASN A 162 -15.58 3.95 9.70
C ASN A 162 -15.28 5.34 10.26
N PRO A 163 -16.26 6.28 10.29
CA PRO A 163 -16.05 7.55 10.93
C PRO A 163 -15.67 7.35 12.38
N ALA A 164 -14.54 7.90 12.79
CA ALA A 164 -14.14 7.88 14.20
C ALA A 164 -15.24 8.56 15.05
N PRO A 165 -15.51 8.07 16.26
CA PRO A 165 -16.54 8.69 17.14
C PRO A 165 -16.37 10.19 17.29
N ILE A 166 -15.13 10.68 17.31
CA ILE A 166 -14.82 12.12 17.39
C ILE A 166 -15.25 12.84 16.11
N GLN A 167 -14.98 12.30 14.93
CA GLN A 167 -15.40 12.89 13.65
C GLN A 167 -16.92 12.93 13.52
N HIS A 168 -17.59 11.85 13.92
CA HIS A 168 -19.04 11.78 13.92
C HIS A 168 -19.66 12.81 14.89
N ASN A 169 -19.11 12.94 16.09
CA ASN A 169 -19.63 13.85 17.13
C ASN A 169 -19.31 15.32 16.85
N LEU A 170 -18.25 15.63 16.13
CA LEU A 170 -17.87 16.99 15.76
C LEU A 170 -18.45 17.43 14.42
N GLY A 171 -19.17 16.56 13.69
CA GLY A 171 -19.72 16.87 12.39
C GLY A 171 -18.66 17.16 11.31
N VAL A 172 -17.41 16.74 11.53
CA VAL A 172 -16.31 16.87 10.55
C VAL A 172 -16.40 15.68 9.59
N THR A 173 -17.25 15.82 8.58
CA THR A 173 -17.53 14.73 7.64
C THR A 173 -16.71 14.76 6.36
N ASP A 174 -15.98 15.84 6.07
CA ASP A 174 -15.21 15.96 4.83
C ASP A 174 -13.85 16.65 5.07
N VAL A 175 -12.81 15.87 4.89
CA VAL A 175 -11.48 16.39 4.52
C VAL A 175 -11.03 15.65 3.27
#